data_0b2f959d9b11f41f7741687557545217
#
_entry.id   0b2f959d9b11f41f7741687557545217
#
_cell.length_a   1.000
_cell.length_b   1.000
_cell.length_c   1.000
_cell.angle_alpha   90.00
_cell.angle_beta   90.00
_cell.angle_gamma   90.00
#
_symmetry.space_group_name_H-M   'P 1'
#
loop_
_entity.id
_entity.type
_entity.pdbx_description
1 polymer ?
#
loop_
_entity_poly.entity_id
_entity_poly.type
_entity_poly.pdbx_seq_one_letter_code
_entity_poly.pdbx_strand_id
1 'polypeptide(L)'
;MKKTIAVALLTLLACAVTAQCQAPPAKSVAERLGYPANSRLLVIHADDFGMSHSVNRAIIEALEQHWVTSASILVPCPWFSEVAHWAKAHPDADLGIHLALNSEWTTFRWGPVSPQPKNSSLLDSDGYLPLTTEYVASHAKISDVETETHAQVDKAKAAGINLTHLDTHMGAIVSTPDLFNTYLALGRAYKLPLLLDNRAEAAAPGSVLLSQLLQMNRGTPKSQWLDAYKKMLAPLPPGSYQLIVHLAYNDDEMQGATYDHPDWGAEWRQSDLDLVRSSEFQKFLKDQGFILVAWKDLAKALPAQ
;
A
#
# COMPACT_ATOMS: atom_id res chain seq x y z
N MET A 1 -2.25 -45.27 -82.23
CA MET A 1 -3.05 -44.30 -81.47
C MET A 1 -3.30 -44.86 -80.08
N LYS A 2 -2.51 -44.42 -79.08
CA LYS A 2 -2.65 -44.80 -77.69
C LYS A 2 -3.21 -43.61 -76.94
N LYS A 3 -4.44 -43.70 -76.37
CA LYS A 3 -5.07 -42.67 -75.55
C LYS A 3 -4.63 -42.88 -74.10
N THR A 4 -3.97 -41.93 -73.55
CA THR A 4 -3.56 -41.86 -72.15
C THR A 4 -4.67 -41.17 -71.37
N ILE A 5 -5.26 -41.85 -70.38
CA ILE A 5 -6.26 -41.33 -69.45
C ILE A 5 -5.47 -40.77 -68.22
N ALA A 6 -5.55 -39.49 -67.98
CA ALA A 6 -5.04 -38.88 -66.78
C ALA A 6 -6.11 -38.93 -65.68
N VAL A 7 -5.76 -39.60 -64.58
CA VAL A 7 -6.61 -39.64 -63.38
C VAL A 7 -6.13 -38.49 -62.45
N ALA A 8 -6.99 -37.50 -62.26
CA ALA A 8 -6.74 -36.42 -61.29
C ALA A 8 -7.18 -36.87 -59.91
N LEU A 9 -6.19 -36.99 -59.01
CA LEU A 9 -6.44 -37.24 -57.57
C LEU A 9 -6.75 -35.90 -56.88
N LEU A 10 -8.00 -35.71 -56.45
CA LEU A 10 -8.38 -34.58 -55.58
C LEU A 10 -8.10 -34.96 -54.12
N THR A 11 -7.08 -34.38 -53.52
CA THR A 11 -6.80 -34.44 -52.06
C THR A 11 -7.62 -33.39 -51.35
N LEU A 12 -8.67 -33.83 -50.65
CA LEU A 12 -9.41 -33.00 -49.67
C LEU A 12 -8.53 -32.80 -48.43
N LEU A 13 -8.04 -31.56 -48.23
CA LEU A 13 -7.39 -31.14 -46.98
C LEU A 13 -8.51 -30.79 -45.98
N ALA A 14 -8.82 -31.69 -45.03
CA ALA A 14 -9.68 -31.41 -43.92
C ALA A 14 -8.93 -30.53 -42.90
N CYS A 15 -9.21 -29.21 -42.88
CA CYS A 15 -8.77 -28.31 -41.81
C CYS A 15 -9.57 -28.67 -40.54
N ALA A 16 -8.95 -29.42 -39.64
CA ALA A 16 -9.43 -29.58 -38.28
C ALA A 16 -9.22 -28.25 -37.52
N VAL A 17 -10.31 -27.47 -37.38
CA VAL A 17 -10.34 -26.30 -36.48
C VAL A 17 -10.37 -26.86 -35.06
N THR A 18 -9.23 -26.92 -34.41
CA THR A 18 -9.15 -27.17 -32.96
C THR A 18 -9.70 -25.94 -32.25
N ALA A 19 -10.93 -26.03 -31.75
CA ALA A 19 -11.48 -25.07 -30.82
C ALA A 19 -10.60 -25.10 -29.57
N GLN A 20 -9.68 -24.14 -29.44
CA GLN A 20 -8.98 -23.88 -28.19
C GLN A 20 -10.04 -23.47 -27.17
N CYS A 21 -10.32 -24.36 -26.23
CA CYS A 21 -11.13 -24.05 -25.06
C CYS A 21 -10.32 -23.02 -24.24
N GLN A 22 -10.59 -21.73 -24.44
CA GLN A 22 -10.02 -20.68 -23.60
C GLN A 22 -10.50 -20.91 -22.17
N ALA A 23 -9.56 -21.04 -21.24
CA ALA A 23 -9.89 -21.07 -19.83
C ALA A 23 -10.76 -19.84 -19.50
N PRO A 24 -11.81 -19.99 -18.66
CA PRO A 24 -12.62 -18.85 -18.27
C PRO A 24 -11.72 -17.75 -17.71
N PRO A 25 -12.03 -16.46 -17.98
CA PRO A 25 -11.24 -15.36 -17.46
C PRO A 25 -11.14 -15.45 -15.94
N ALA A 26 -9.96 -15.16 -15.40
CA ALA A 26 -9.73 -15.21 -13.95
C ALA A 26 -10.69 -14.22 -13.26
N LYS A 27 -11.32 -14.66 -12.17
CA LYS A 27 -12.22 -13.81 -11.38
C LYS A 27 -11.49 -12.57 -10.88
N SER A 28 -12.13 -11.42 -11.00
CA SER A 28 -11.67 -10.17 -10.41
C SER A 28 -11.57 -10.26 -8.86
N VAL A 29 -10.89 -9.34 -8.23
CA VAL A 29 -10.84 -9.25 -6.75
C VAL A 29 -12.26 -9.11 -6.20
N ALA A 30 -13.10 -8.29 -6.81
CA ALA A 30 -14.50 -8.12 -6.43
C ALA A 30 -15.26 -9.45 -6.44
N GLU A 31 -15.17 -10.22 -7.52
CA GLU A 31 -15.87 -11.53 -7.62
C GLU A 31 -15.35 -12.56 -6.62
N ARG A 32 -14.05 -12.53 -6.31
CA ARG A 32 -13.47 -13.41 -5.28
C ARG A 32 -13.97 -13.07 -3.88
N LEU A 33 -14.30 -11.81 -3.64
CA LEU A 33 -14.91 -11.31 -2.40
C LEU A 33 -16.43 -11.43 -2.38
N GLY A 34 -17.06 -11.95 -3.44
CA GLY A 34 -18.51 -12.15 -3.53
C GLY A 34 -19.28 -10.91 -4.00
N TYR A 35 -18.60 -9.88 -4.50
CA TYR A 35 -19.22 -8.70 -5.10
C TYR A 35 -19.42 -8.88 -6.61
N PRO A 36 -20.33 -8.13 -7.24
CA PRO A 36 -20.47 -8.09 -8.71
C PRO A 36 -19.14 -7.71 -9.39
N ALA A 37 -18.87 -8.26 -10.57
CA ALA A 37 -17.65 -8.01 -11.35
C ALA A 37 -17.42 -6.52 -11.68
N ASN A 38 -18.50 -5.74 -11.76
CA ASN A 38 -18.47 -4.30 -12.04
C ASN A 38 -18.37 -3.42 -10.78
N SER A 39 -18.06 -3.99 -9.63
CA SER A 39 -17.89 -3.24 -8.39
C SER A 39 -16.62 -2.42 -8.37
N ARG A 40 -16.66 -1.26 -7.66
CA ARG A 40 -15.52 -0.42 -7.32
C ARG A 40 -15.21 -0.59 -5.83
N LEU A 41 -14.14 -1.36 -5.54
CA LEU A 41 -13.67 -1.56 -4.18
C LEU A 41 -12.66 -0.48 -3.81
N LEU A 42 -12.76 0.07 -2.62
CA LEU A 42 -11.89 1.15 -2.15
C LEU A 42 -11.41 0.87 -0.72
N VAL A 43 -10.09 0.80 -0.55
CA VAL A 43 -9.44 0.93 0.75
C VAL A 43 -9.13 2.41 0.96
N ILE A 44 -9.60 3.01 2.05
CA ILE A 44 -9.13 4.31 2.50
C ILE A 44 -8.07 4.02 3.56
N HIS A 45 -6.81 4.28 3.22
CA HIS A 45 -5.65 3.83 3.98
C HIS A 45 -4.88 5.00 4.57
N ALA A 46 -4.69 4.98 5.89
CA ALA A 46 -3.93 5.99 6.60
C ALA A 46 -2.49 5.52 6.83
N ASP A 47 -1.53 6.22 6.21
CA ASP A 47 -0.11 5.97 6.35
C ASP A 47 0.46 6.64 7.61
N ASP A 48 1.67 6.26 8.02
CA ASP A 48 2.50 6.88 9.06
C ASP A 48 2.01 6.72 10.51
N PHE A 49 1.15 5.76 10.81
CA PHE A 49 0.69 5.52 12.19
C PHE A 49 1.89 5.20 13.10
N GLY A 50 2.10 5.97 14.16
CA GLY A 50 3.27 5.86 15.06
C GLY A 50 4.32 6.94 14.84
N MET A 51 4.19 7.78 13.80
CA MET A 51 5.13 8.85 13.52
C MET A 51 5.18 9.86 14.68
N SER A 52 4.05 10.45 15.04
CA SER A 52 3.90 11.44 16.09
C SER A 52 2.58 11.27 16.85
N HIS A 53 2.42 11.93 18.00
CA HIS A 53 1.17 11.93 18.74
C HIS A 53 0.03 12.56 17.93
N SER A 54 0.33 13.64 17.22
CA SER A 54 -0.65 14.34 16.37
C SER A 54 -1.17 13.44 15.24
N VAL A 55 -0.31 12.61 14.64
CA VAL A 55 -0.68 11.58 13.64
C VAL A 55 -1.51 10.49 14.31
N ASN A 56 -1.04 9.97 15.45
CA ASN A 56 -1.72 8.88 16.15
C ASN A 56 -3.15 9.24 16.53
N ARG A 57 -3.37 10.42 17.12
CA ARG A 57 -4.70 10.91 17.49
C ARG A 57 -5.64 10.95 16.29
N ALA A 58 -5.16 11.48 15.17
CA ALA A 58 -5.97 11.61 13.95
C ALA A 58 -6.33 10.24 13.36
N ILE A 59 -5.38 9.30 13.31
CA ILE A 59 -5.61 7.95 12.77
C ILE A 59 -6.51 7.14 13.71
N ILE A 60 -6.30 7.20 15.02
CA ILE A 60 -7.16 6.53 16.01
C ILE A 60 -8.60 7.00 15.84
N GLU A 61 -8.84 8.31 15.82
CA GLU A 61 -10.19 8.85 15.63
C GLU A 61 -10.78 8.37 14.30
N ALA A 62 -10.00 8.41 13.21
CA ALA A 62 -10.48 8.01 11.89
C ALA A 62 -10.84 6.52 11.82
N LEU A 63 -10.07 5.65 12.48
CA LEU A 63 -10.38 4.22 12.58
C LEU A 63 -11.63 3.94 13.43
N GLU A 64 -11.74 4.59 14.59
CA GLU A 64 -12.88 4.43 15.51
C GLU A 64 -14.18 4.96 14.92
N GLN A 65 -14.12 6.05 14.14
CA GLN A 65 -15.27 6.62 13.44
C GLN A 65 -15.52 5.99 12.05
N HIS A 66 -14.71 5.01 11.65
CA HIS A 66 -14.79 4.34 10.33
C HIS A 66 -14.67 5.30 9.14
N TRP A 67 -13.91 6.40 9.29
CA TRP A 67 -13.59 7.31 8.18
C TRP A 67 -12.49 6.73 7.29
N VAL A 68 -11.63 5.88 7.83
CA VAL A 68 -10.66 5.07 7.10
C VAL A 68 -10.92 3.59 7.36
N THR A 69 -10.47 2.72 6.47
CA THR A 69 -10.70 1.27 6.56
C THR A 69 -9.46 0.49 6.97
N SER A 70 -8.30 1.13 6.93
CA SER A 70 -7.01 0.51 7.21
C SER A 70 -5.97 1.57 7.59
N ALA A 71 -4.89 1.18 8.26
CA ALA A 71 -3.73 2.01 8.50
C ALA A 71 -2.45 1.17 8.50
N SER A 72 -1.28 1.83 8.26
CA SER A 72 0.02 1.18 8.37
C SER A 72 0.96 1.90 9.31
N ILE A 73 1.77 1.11 10.04
CA ILE A 73 2.50 1.53 11.23
C ILE A 73 3.97 1.79 10.88
N LEU A 74 4.46 2.99 11.16
CA LEU A 74 5.87 3.35 11.17
C LEU A 74 6.54 2.87 12.47
N VAL A 75 6.97 1.61 12.48
CA VAL A 75 7.53 0.95 13.67
C VAL A 75 8.82 1.59 14.20
N PRO A 76 9.71 2.17 13.36
CA PRO A 76 10.90 2.87 13.83
C PRO A 76 10.60 4.15 14.62
N CYS A 77 9.45 4.76 14.42
CA CYS A 77 9.12 6.07 14.96
C CYS A 77 8.86 6.06 16.48
N PRO A 78 9.07 7.23 17.16
CA PRO A 78 9.05 7.31 18.62
C PRO A 78 7.68 6.97 19.24
N TRP A 79 6.59 7.29 18.56
CA TRP A 79 5.23 7.10 19.06
C TRP A 79 4.62 5.74 18.76
N PHE A 80 5.42 4.78 18.28
CA PHE A 80 5.00 3.38 18.09
C PHE A 80 4.39 2.75 19.35
N SER A 81 4.89 3.10 20.54
CA SER A 81 4.38 2.54 21.81
C SER A 81 2.92 2.91 22.08
N GLU A 82 2.46 4.08 21.66
CA GLU A 82 1.06 4.50 21.76
C GLU A 82 0.18 3.65 20.84
N VAL A 83 0.64 3.44 19.59
CA VAL A 83 -0.05 2.55 18.64
C VAL A 83 -0.19 1.14 19.19
N ALA A 84 0.90 0.58 19.74
CA ALA A 84 0.90 -0.76 20.33
C ALA A 84 -0.07 -0.86 21.53
N HIS A 85 -0.16 0.19 22.34
CA HIS A 85 -1.11 0.24 23.45
C HIS A 85 -2.56 0.26 22.95
N TRP A 86 -2.87 1.12 21.97
CA TRP A 86 -4.20 1.21 21.38
C TRP A 86 -4.61 -0.08 20.67
N ALA A 87 -3.71 -0.67 19.86
CA ALA A 87 -3.98 -1.88 19.10
C ALA A 87 -4.35 -3.09 19.97
N LYS A 88 -3.79 -3.19 21.20
CA LYS A 88 -4.18 -4.24 22.16
C LYS A 88 -5.63 -4.17 22.57
N ALA A 89 -6.20 -2.97 22.64
CA ALA A 89 -7.63 -2.77 22.95
C ALA A 89 -8.52 -2.92 21.70
N HIS A 90 -7.91 -2.92 20.49
CA HIS A 90 -8.60 -2.97 19.21
C HIS A 90 -8.04 -4.10 18.31
N PRO A 91 -8.13 -5.38 18.74
CA PRO A 91 -7.49 -6.51 18.04
C PRO A 91 -8.06 -6.75 16.64
N ASP A 92 -9.23 -6.20 16.33
CA ASP A 92 -9.89 -6.31 15.02
C ASP A 92 -9.55 -5.15 14.08
N ALA A 93 -8.76 -4.17 14.52
CA ALA A 93 -8.31 -3.07 13.67
C ALA A 93 -7.48 -3.60 12.49
N ASP A 94 -7.67 -3.01 11.31
CA ASP A 94 -6.91 -3.37 10.12
C ASP A 94 -5.60 -2.59 10.09
N LEU A 95 -4.51 -3.24 10.52
CA LEU A 95 -3.21 -2.62 10.71
C LEU A 95 -2.11 -3.36 9.95
N GLY A 96 -1.39 -2.64 9.09
CA GLY A 96 -0.20 -3.13 8.40
C GLY A 96 1.09 -2.55 8.97
N ILE A 97 2.22 -2.95 8.37
CA ILE A 97 3.52 -2.33 8.62
C ILE A 97 3.87 -1.42 7.44
N HIS A 98 4.12 -0.15 7.74
CA HIS A 98 4.68 0.83 6.83
C HIS A 98 6.21 0.73 6.88
N LEU A 99 6.77 -0.17 6.05
CA LEU A 99 8.20 -0.49 6.08
C LEU A 99 9.03 0.74 5.72
N ALA A 100 9.79 1.25 6.67
CA ALA A 100 10.63 2.42 6.51
C ALA A 100 12.11 2.06 6.41
N LEU A 101 12.76 2.52 5.34
CA LEU A 101 14.20 2.43 5.12
C LEU A 101 14.85 3.82 5.01
N ASN A 102 14.05 4.86 5.12
CA ASN A 102 14.48 6.26 5.12
C ASN A 102 13.73 7.07 6.19
N SER A 103 14.26 8.26 6.49
CA SER A 103 13.74 9.21 7.45
C SER A 103 13.93 10.63 6.89
N GLU A 104 12.91 11.14 6.19
CA GLU A 104 13.01 12.27 5.28
C GLU A 104 12.93 13.65 5.94
N TRP A 105 12.42 13.74 7.18
CA TRP A 105 12.21 15.01 7.85
C TRP A 105 13.54 15.62 8.36
N THR A 106 13.70 16.92 8.25
CA THR A 106 14.97 17.61 8.62
C THR A 106 15.25 17.54 10.11
N THR A 107 14.25 17.80 10.94
CA THR A 107 14.39 17.95 12.39
C THR A 107 13.75 16.81 13.19
N PHE A 108 12.94 16.00 12.56
CA PHE A 108 12.25 14.86 13.17
C PHE A 108 12.71 13.56 12.51
N ARG A 109 13.78 12.98 13.06
CA ARG A 109 14.47 11.82 12.48
C ARG A 109 14.27 10.57 13.32
N TRP A 110 14.27 9.43 12.65
CA TRP A 110 14.25 8.13 13.30
C TRP A 110 15.36 7.22 12.77
N GLY A 111 15.88 6.39 13.66
CA GLY A 111 16.85 5.35 13.32
C GLY A 111 16.19 4.01 13.05
N PRO A 112 16.98 2.98 12.67
CA PRO A 112 16.49 1.63 12.46
C PRO A 112 16.01 0.99 13.78
N VAL A 113 15.12 0.00 13.65
CA VAL A 113 14.65 -0.85 14.76
C VAL A 113 15.71 -1.87 15.15
N SER A 114 16.38 -2.44 14.16
CA SER A 114 17.42 -3.43 14.38
C SER A 114 18.72 -2.78 14.92
N PRO A 115 19.50 -3.47 15.76
CA PRO A 115 20.82 -3.00 16.17
C PRO A 115 21.74 -3.04 14.96
N GLN A 116 21.99 -1.89 14.35
CA GLN A 116 22.88 -1.74 13.21
C GLN A 116 24.32 -1.47 13.64
N PRO A 117 25.34 -2.11 13.00
CA PRO A 117 26.72 -1.71 13.19
C PRO A 117 26.95 -0.32 12.61
N LYS A 118 27.93 0.44 13.16
CA LYS A 118 28.22 1.82 12.75
C LYS A 118 28.47 2.00 11.24
N ASN A 119 28.89 0.95 10.54
CA ASN A 119 29.15 0.94 9.10
C ASN A 119 28.01 0.32 8.31
N SER A 120 26.81 0.18 8.87
CA SER A 120 25.64 -0.28 8.14
C SER A 120 25.32 0.68 7.00
N SER A 121 24.88 0.11 5.88
CA SER A 121 24.46 0.87 4.70
C SER A 121 23.12 1.62 4.90
N LEU A 122 22.43 1.35 6.01
CA LEU A 122 21.16 1.98 6.39
C LEU A 122 21.33 3.10 7.43
N LEU A 123 22.55 3.52 7.72
CA LEU A 123 22.80 4.62 8.64
C LEU A 123 23.44 5.81 7.90
N ASP A 124 22.94 6.99 8.18
CA ASP A 124 23.66 8.24 7.89
C ASP A 124 24.74 8.53 8.94
N SER A 125 25.44 9.67 8.80
CA SER A 125 26.52 10.07 9.71
C SER A 125 26.06 10.25 11.16
N ASP A 126 24.77 10.56 11.36
CA ASP A 126 24.18 10.86 12.66
C ASP A 126 23.50 9.64 13.30
N GLY A 127 23.49 8.50 12.59
CA GLY A 127 22.92 7.23 13.07
C GLY A 127 21.44 7.07 12.82
N TYR A 128 20.85 7.89 11.96
CA TYR A 128 19.47 7.78 11.51
C TYR A 128 19.38 6.98 10.20
N LEU A 129 18.18 6.55 9.85
CA LEU A 129 17.90 6.08 8.50
C LEU A 129 18.15 7.21 7.49
N PRO A 130 18.58 6.92 6.24
CA PRO A 130 18.90 7.94 5.24
C PRO A 130 17.74 8.88 4.94
N LEU A 131 18.03 10.09 4.47
CA LEU A 131 17.00 11.09 4.15
C LEU A 131 16.14 10.72 2.93
N THR A 132 16.72 10.03 1.94
CA THR A 132 16.06 9.86 0.64
C THR A 132 15.98 8.41 0.19
N THR A 133 14.96 8.11 -0.58
CA THR A 133 14.78 6.81 -1.25
C THR A 133 15.87 6.52 -2.27
N GLU A 134 16.41 7.55 -2.93
CA GLU A 134 17.51 7.45 -3.89
C GLU A 134 18.81 7.00 -3.21
N TYR A 135 19.05 7.48 -1.99
CA TYR A 135 20.19 7.00 -1.21
C TYR A 135 20.05 5.51 -0.87
N VAL A 136 18.87 5.10 -0.41
CA VAL A 136 18.57 3.69 -0.15
C VAL A 136 18.76 2.85 -1.41
N ALA A 137 18.18 3.27 -2.53
CA ALA A 137 18.29 2.55 -3.81
C ALA A 137 19.73 2.33 -4.29
N SER A 138 20.62 3.28 -3.99
CA SER A 138 22.01 3.25 -4.51
C SER A 138 23.03 2.70 -3.51
N HIS A 139 22.74 2.66 -2.20
CA HIS A 139 23.72 2.31 -1.16
C HIS A 139 23.31 1.14 -0.28
N ALA A 140 22.00 0.84 -0.15
CA ALA A 140 21.54 -0.18 0.78
C ALA A 140 22.04 -1.59 0.39
N LYS A 141 22.65 -2.28 1.34
CA LYS A 141 23.00 -3.71 1.21
C LYS A 141 21.78 -4.54 1.58
N ILE A 142 21.47 -5.53 0.79
CA ILE A 142 20.30 -6.39 1.00
C ILE A 142 20.31 -7.05 2.39
N SER A 143 21.46 -7.48 2.89
CA SER A 143 21.57 -8.06 4.23
C SER A 143 21.16 -7.10 5.36
N ASP A 144 21.48 -5.80 5.22
CA ASP A 144 21.10 -4.79 6.20
C ASP A 144 19.58 -4.51 6.12
N VAL A 145 19.04 -4.47 4.88
CA VAL A 145 17.60 -4.30 4.63
C VAL A 145 16.79 -5.47 5.16
N GLU A 146 17.20 -6.71 4.90
CA GLU A 146 16.58 -7.92 5.45
C GLU A 146 16.53 -7.86 6.98
N THR A 147 17.67 -7.56 7.61
CA THR A 147 17.77 -7.46 9.07
C THR A 147 16.80 -6.40 9.62
N GLU A 148 16.75 -5.23 9.01
CA GLU A 148 15.89 -4.13 9.45
C GLU A 148 14.41 -4.42 9.25
N THR A 149 14.03 -4.90 8.07
CA THR A 149 12.61 -5.14 7.76
C THR A 149 12.03 -6.27 8.59
N HIS A 150 12.80 -7.33 8.85
CA HIS A 150 12.40 -8.37 9.81
C HIS A 150 12.24 -7.80 11.22
N ALA A 151 13.16 -6.95 11.69
CA ALA A 151 13.07 -6.34 13.01
C ALA A 151 11.82 -5.45 13.17
N GLN A 152 11.44 -4.71 12.13
CA GLN A 152 10.20 -3.90 12.16
C GLN A 152 8.96 -4.78 12.33
N VAL A 153 8.82 -5.86 11.54
CA VAL A 153 7.69 -6.78 11.65
C VAL A 153 7.69 -7.50 13.00
N ASP A 154 8.85 -8.01 13.43
CA ASP A 154 8.97 -8.74 14.69
C ASP A 154 8.65 -7.88 15.92
N LYS A 155 9.08 -6.59 15.92
CA LYS A 155 8.76 -5.65 16.99
C LYS A 155 7.26 -5.41 17.10
N ALA A 156 6.55 -5.24 15.99
CA ALA A 156 5.10 -5.06 15.99
C ALA A 156 4.38 -6.34 16.49
N LYS A 157 4.80 -7.52 16.02
CA LYS A 157 4.24 -8.81 16.48
C LYS A 157 4.52 -9.05 17.96
N ALA A 158 5.73 -8.76 18.43
CA ALA A 158 6.08 -8.87 19.85
C ALA A 158 5.27 -7.92 20.74
N ALA A 159 4.85 -6.77 20.19
CA ALA A 159 3.92 -5.86 20.85
C ALA A 159 2.46 -6.36 20.87
N GLY A 160 2.16 -7.51 20.25
CA GLY A 160 0.82 -8.11 20.22
C GLY A 160 -0.12 -7.53 19.16
N ILE A 161 0.42 -6.88 18.14
CA ILE A 161 -0.39 -6.32 17.03
C ILE A 161 -0.73 -7.44 16.03
N ASN A 162 -2.01 -7.55 15.67
CA ASN A 162 -2.49 -8.43 14.62
C ASN A 162 -2.29 -7.75 13.26
N LEU A 163 -1.22 -8.13 12.55
CA LEU A 163 -0.88 -7.53 11.26
C LEU A 163 -1.73 -8.11 10.14
N THR A 164 -2.23 -7.25 9.26
CA THR A 164 -3.07 -7.62 8.12
C THR A 164 -2.36 -7.52 6.77
N HIS A 165 -1.31 -6.70 6.64
CA HIS A 165 -0.56 -6.48 5.40
C HIS A 165 0.80 -5.80 5.65
N LEU A 166 1.58 -5.71 4.58
CA LEU A 166 2.77 -4.88 4.52
C LEU A 166 2.63 -3.88 3.38
N ASP A 167 3.07 -2.66 3.62
CA ASP A 167 3.26 -1.63 2.62
C ASP A 167 4.60 -0.90 2.79
N THR A 168 4.84 0.21 2.14
CA THR A 168 6.17 0.79 2.04
C THR A 168 6.17 2.30 2.16
N HIS A 169 6.89 2.81 3.16
CA HIS A 169 7.15 4.24 3.30
C HIS A 169 7.95 4.77 2.10
N MET A 170 7.39 5.76 1.41
CA MET A 170 7.97 6.42 0.24
C MET A 170 8.43 5.48 -0.90
N GLY A 171 8.03 4.21 -0.90
CA GLY A 171 8.43 3.25 -1.92
C GLY A 171 9.89 2.79 -1.85
N ALA A 172 10.61 3.04 -0.77
CA ALA A 172 12.04 2.75 -0.68
C ALA A 172 12.38 1.28 -0.94
N ILE A 173 11.65 0.33 -0.33
CA ILE A 173 11.91 -1.11 -0.49
C ILE A 173 11.51 -1.68 -1.86
N VAL A 174 10.83 -0.90 -2.69
CA VAL A 174 10.43 -1.31 -4.06
C VAL A 174 11.17 -0.53 -5.13
N SER A 175 12.18 0.26 -4.76
CA SER A 175 12.90 1.16 -5.66
C SER A 175 13.90 0.46 -6.60
N THR A 176 14.35 -0.76 -6.27
CA THR A 176 15.21 -1.58 -7.13
C THR A 176 14.71 -3.03 -7.20
N PRO A 177 15.09 -3.82 -8.21
CA PRO A 177 14.70 -5.23 -8.30
C PRO A 177 15.11 -6.06 -7.08
N ASP A 178 16.29 -5.85 -6.52
CA ASP A 178 16.79 -6.60 -5.36
C ASP A 178 16.02 -6.24 -4.09
N LEU A 179 15.76 -4.96 -3.86
CA LEU A 179 14.91 -4.49 -2.77
C LEU A 179 13.47 -5.02 -2.91
N PHE A 180 12.94 -5.00 -4.11
CA PHE A 180 11.60 -5.55 -4.39
C PHE A 180 11.55 -7.06 -4.10
N ASN A 181 12.58 -7.83 -4.49
CA ASN A 181 12.66 -9.25 -4.17
C ASN A 181 12.71 -9.50 -2.65
N THR A 182 13.41 -8.64 -1.90
CA THR A 182 13.44 -8.68 -0.42
C THR A 182 12.04 -8.43 0.14
N TYR A 183 11.30 -7.46 -0.39
CA TYR A 183 9.92 -7.19 0.01
C TYR A 183 9.00 -8.41 -0.23
N LEU A 184 9.12 -9.05 -1.42
CA LEU A 184 8.37 -10.27 -1.73
C LEU A 184 8.75 -11.43 -0.78
N ALA A 185 10.03 -11.57 -0.44
CA ALA A 185 10.51 -12.60 0.48
C ALA A 185 9.95 -12.38 1.90
N LEU A 186 9.91 -11.12 2.36
CA LEU A 186 9.36 -10.75 3.65
C LEU A 186 7.85 -11.11 3.75
N GLY A 187 7.06 -10.76 2.74
CA GLY A 187 5.63 -11.11 2.70
C GLY A 187 5.40 -12.61 2.79
N ARG A 188 6.22 -13.41 2.09
CA ARG A 188 6.16 -14.89 2.19
C ARG A 188 6.54 -15.38 3.57
N ALA A 189 7.61 -14.84 4.17
CA ALA A 189 8.11 -15.27 5.48
C ALA A 189 7.06 -15.08 6.60
N TYR A 190 6.33 -13.98 6.54
CA TYR A 190 5.30 -13.65 7.53
C TYR A 190 3.87 -14.03 7.11
N LYS A 191 3.69 -14.52 5.88
CA LYS A 191 2.38 -14.82 5.26
C LYS A 191 1.44 -13.63 5.30
N LEU A 192 1.99 -12.44 5.03
CA LEU A 192 1.24 -11.19 4.98
C LEU A 192 1.05 -10.74 3.53
N PRO A 193 -0.14 -10.28 3.15
CA PRO A 193 -0.37 -9.62 1.89
C PRO A 193 0.54 -8.40 1.71
N LEU A 194 0.94 -8.16 0.47
CA LEU A 194 1.78 -7.03 0.11
C LEU A 194 0.98 -6.01 -0.70
N LEU A 195 1.15 -4.73 -0.38
CA LEU A 195 0.75 -3.66 -1.27
C LEU A 195 1.66 -3.66 -2.51
N LEU A 196 1.07 -3.92 -3.67
CA LEU A 196 1.75 -3.79 -4.95
C LEU A 196 0.92 -2.91 -5.88
N ASP A 197 1.60 -1.98 -6.52
CA ASP A 197 1.03 -1.25 -7.64
C ASP A 197 0.94 -2.17 -8.89
N ASN A 198 0.24 -1.72 -9.92
CA ASN A 198 -0.01 -2.50 -11.14
C ASN A 198 1.27 -2.70 -12.00
N ARG A 199 2.37 -3.15 -11.40
CA ARG A 199 3.58 -3.55 -12.13
C ARG A 199 3.43 -4.99 -12.60
N ALA A 200 3.90 -5.28 -13.81
CA ALA A 200 3.82 -6.63 -14.41
C ALA A 200 4.56 -7.70 -13.57
N GLU A 201 5.58 -7.29 -12.81
CA GLU A 201 6.33 -8.17 -11.90
C GLU A 201 5.55 -8.49 -10.61
N ALA A 202 4.47 -7.76 -10.36
CA ALA A 202 3.70 -7.84 -9.13
C ALA A 202 2.74 -9.05 -9.05
N ALA A 203 2.68 -9.91 -10.07
CA ALA A 203 1.86 -11.12 -10.06
C ALA A 203 2.44 -12.24 -9.18
N ALA A 204 3.24 -11.90 -8.15
CA ALA A 204 3.78 -12.88 -7.22
C ALA A 204 2.67 -13.49 -6.35
N PRO A 205 2.75 -14.79 -6.02
CA PRO A 205 1.81 -15.42 -5.10
C PRO A 205 1.79 -14.69 -3.73
N GLY A 206 0.60 -14.42 -3.21
CA GLY A 206 0.43 -13.69 -1.94
C GLY A 206 0.31 -12.17 -2.09
N SER A 207 0.35 -11.63 -3.32
CA SER A 207 0.22 -10.20 -3.59
C SER A 207 -1.21 -9.82 -3.93
N VAL A 208 -1.68 -8.69 -3.40
CA VAL A 208 -2.93 -8.06 -3.85
C VAL A 208 -2.57 -7.02 -4.89
N LEU A 209 -2.94 -7.29 -6.14
CA LEU A 209 -2.83 -6.28 -7.19
C LEU A 209 -4.01 -5.32 -7.10
N LEU A 210 -3.70 -4.08 -6.79
CA LEU A 210 -4.66 -2.98 -6.89
C LEU A 210 -4.63 -2.42 -8.31
N SER A 211 -5.79 -2.01 -8.79
CA SER A 211 -5.91 -1.35 -10.10
C SER A 211 -5.15 -0.02 -10.13
N GLN A 212 -5.16 0.70 -9.02
CA GLN A 212 -4.44 1.95 -8.86
C GLN A 212 -4.28 2.34 -7.40
N LEU A 213 -3.12 2.96 -7.07
CA LEU A 213 -2.90 3.73 -5.85
C LEU A 213 -3.23 5.19 -6.13
N LEU A 214 -3.94 5.82 -5.21
CA LEU A 214 -4.44 7.18 -5.33
C LEU A 214 -3.99 7.99 -4.11
N GLN A 215 -3.51 9.19 -4.33
CA GLN A 215 -3.20 10.17 -3.28
C GLN A 215 -3.33 11.57 -3.83
N MET A 216 -3.39 12.58 -2.98
CA MET A 216 -3.43 13.96 -3.39
C MET A 216 -2.17 14.36 -4.15
N ASN A 217 -2.31 15.22 -5.15
CA ASN A 217 -1.17 15.76 -5.90
C ASN A 217 -0.51 16.92 -5.14
N ARG A 218 0.82 16.98 -5.23
CA ARG A 218 1.59 18.11 -4.69
C ARG A 218 1.06 19.44 -5.20
N GLY A 219 1.11 20.46 -4.35
CA GLY A 219 0.70 21.81 -4.70
C GLY A 219 -0.81 22.01 -4.86
N THR A 220 -1.66 21.04 -4.52
CA THR A 220 -3.11 21.22 -4.52
C THR A 220 -3.51 22.20 -3.41
N PRO A 221 -4.20 23.33 -3.71
CA PRO A 221 -4.64 24.23 -2.68
C PRO A 221 -5.67 23.58 -1.74
N LYS A 222 -5.57 23.86 -0.44
CA LYS A 222 -6.49 23.33 0.58
C LYS A 222 -7.97 23.58 0.23
N SER A 223 -8.30 24.76 -0.33
CA SER A 223 -9.67 25.09 -0.76
C SER A 223 -10.21 24.21 -1.89
N GLN A 224 -9.36 23.44 -2.58
CA GLN A 224 -9.74 22.54 -3.67
C GLN A 224 -9.66 21.06 -3.26
N TRP A 225 -9.33 20.76 -2.00
CA TRP A 225 -9.01 19.40 -1.54
C TRP A 225 -10.14 18.40 -1.84
N LEU A 226 -11.34 18.70 -1.39
CA LEU A 226 -12.51 17.85 -1.61
C LEU A 226 -12.84 17.67 -3.11
N ASP A 227 -12.81 18.77 -3.87
CA ASP A 227 -13.10 18.72 -5.32
C ASP A 227 -12.03 17.94 -6.10
N ALA A 228 -10.76 18.04 -5.68
CA ALA A 228 -9.67 17.30 -6.30
C ALA A 228 -9.84 15.78 -6.07
N TYR A 229 -10.19 15.36 -4.86
CA TYR A 229 -10.49 13.95 -4.59
C TYR A 229 -11.74 13.46 -5.35
N LYS A 230 -12.80 14.25 -5.42
CA LYS A 230 -13.98 13.90 -6.22
C LYS A 230 -13.64 13.74 -7.70
N LYS A 231 -12.83 14.63 -8.27
CA LYS A 231 -12.36 14.52 -9.66
C LYS A 231 -11.49 13.29 -9.90
N MET A 232 -10.68 12.91 -8.92
CA MET A 232 -9.83 11.72 -9.00
C MET A 232 -10.66 10.43 -8.96
N LEU A 233 -11.66 10.36 -8.09
CA LEU A 233 -12.40 9.14 -7.81
C LEU A 233 -13.58 8.90 -8.78
N ALA A 234 -14.28 9.97 -9.20
CA ALA A 234 -15.49 9.83 -10.01
C ALA A 234 -15.31 9.01 -11.31
N PRO A 235 -14.21 9.19 -12.10
CA PRO A 235 -14.05 8.52 -13.39
C PRO A 235 -13.51 7.08 -13.27
N LEU A 236 -13.24 6.57 -12.07
CA LEU A 236 -12.62 5.25 -11.90
C LEU A 236 -13.55 4.14 -12.43
N PRO A 237 -13.03 3.24 -13.29
CA PRO A 237 -13.78 2.08 -13.75
C PRO A 237 -13.98 1.03 -12.64
N PRO A 238 -14.71 -0.06 -12.87
CA PRO A 238 -14.71 -1.22 -11.96
C PRO A 238 -13.28 -1.69 -11.64
N GLY A 239 -13.00 -1.96 -10.37
CA GLY A 239 -11.65 -2.34 -9.94
C GLY A 239 -11.46 -2.26 -8.42
N SER A 240 -10.23 -2.47 -7.99
CA SER A 240 -9.81 -2.40 -6.59
C SER A 240 -8.79 -1.28 -6.43
N TYR A 241 -9.04 -0.35 -5.53
CA TYR A 241 -8.29 0.89 -5.37
C TYR A 241 -7.84 1.06 -3.91
N GLN A 242 -6.71 1.72 -3.71
CA GLN A 242 -6.34 2.26 -2.42
C GLN A 242 -6.18 3.77 -2.53
N LEU A 243 -6.88 4.48 -1.66
CA LEU A 243 -6.72 5.90 -1.43
C LEU A 243 -5.81 6.09 -0.22
N ILE A 244 -4.60 6.57 -0.45
CA ILE A 244 -3.63 6.88 0.59
C ILE A 244 -3.95 8.27 1.13
N VAL A 245 -4.10 8.36 2.45
CA VAL A 245 -4.26 9.61 3.18
C VAL A 245 -3.24 9.69 4.30
N HIS A 246 -2.70 10.89 4.54
CA HIS A 246 -1.77 11.15 5.62
C HIS A 246 -2.49 12.03 6.65
N LEU A 247 -2.88 11.46 7.77
CA LEU A 247 -3.71 12.14 8.75
C LEU A 247 -2.88 12.71 9.89
N ALA A 248 -3.11 13.98 10.25
CA ALA A 248 -2.64 14.55 11.52
C ALA A 248 -3.48 15.76 11.90
N TYR A 249 -3.46 16.10 13.20
CA TYR A 249 -3.84 17.42 13.64
C TYR A 249 -2.73 18.43 13.32
N ASN A 250 -3.10 19.59 12.79
CA ASN A 250 -2.17 20.71 12.57
C ASN A 250 -1.92 21.45 13.87
N ASP A 251 -1.14 20.85 14.76
CA ASP A 251 -0.74 21.41 16.03
C ASP A 251 0.78 21.69 16.10
N ASP A 252 1.26 22.23 17.23
CA ASP A 252 2.65 22.62 17.41
C ASP A 252 3.63 21.46 17.20
N GLU A 253 3.26 20.21 17.60
CA GLU A 253 4.08 19.02 17.38
C GLU A 253 4.25 18.77 15.89
N MET A 254 3.15 18.74 15.14
CA MET A 254 3.19 18.43 13.72
C MET A 254 3.85 19.53 12.92
N GLN A 255 3.61 20.81 13.25
CA GLN A 255 4.29 21.95 12.64
C GLN A 255 5.80 21.91 12.87
N GLY A 256 6.23 21.54 14.09
CA GLY A 256 7.65 21.38 14.41
C GLY A 256 8.30 20.20 13.69
N ALA A 257 7.61 19.05 13.63
CA ALA A 257 8.13 17.85 12.98
C ALA A 257 8.29 18.02 11.45
N THR A 258 7.41 18.80 10.82
CA THR A 258 7.35 18.96 9.36
C THR A 258 7.70 20.38 8.89
N TYR A 259 8.54 21.09 9.66
CA TYR A 259 8.84 22.52 9.50
C TYR A 259 9.21 22.91 8.07
N ASP A 260 10.03 22.15 7.37
CA ASP A 260 10.53 22.47 6.02
C ASP A 260 9.76 21.78 4.89
N HIS A 261 8.62 21.14 5.20
CA HIS A 261 7.92 20.27 4.27
C HIS A 261 6.44 20.68 4.12
N PRO A 262 6.10 21.56 3.15
CA PRO A 262 4.71 21.94 2.90
C PRO A 262 3.88 20.76 2.36
N ASP A 263 4.47 19.92 1.49
CA ASP A 263 3.84 18.69 1.02
C ASP A 263 3.97 17.62 2.11
N TRP A 264 2.87 16.92 2.41
CA TRP A 264 2.73 15.96 3.51
C TRP A 264 3.05 16.53 4.91
N GLY A 265 3.22 17.84 5.04
CA GLY A 265 3.38 18.54 6.31
C GLY A 265 2.07 18.74 7.07
N ALA A 266 2.11 19.55 8.13
CA ALA A 266 1.00 19.74 9.07
C ALA A 266 -0.32 20.14 8.39
N GLU A 267 -0.30 21.11 7.48
CA GLU A 267 -1.52 21.56 6.78
C GLU A 267 -2.08 20.54 5.80
N TRP A 268 -1.20 19.81 5.10
CA TRP A 268 -1.61 18.74 4.21
C TRP A 268 -2.35 17.65 4.99
N ARG A 269 -1.74 17.19 6.08
CA ARG A 269 -2.27 16.11 6.93
C ARG A 269 -3.60 16.48 7.58
N GLN A 270 -3.73 17.74 8.02
CA GLN A 270 -5.01 18.26 8.49
C GLN A 270 -6.06 18.29 7.38
N SER A 271 -5.66 18.60 6.14
CA SER A 271 -6.59 18.63 5.01
C SER A 271 -7.10 17.22 4.64
N ASP A 272 -6.25 16.21 4.74
CA ASP A 272 -6.67 14.81 4.59
C ASP A 272 -7.60 14.37 5.73
N LEU A 273 -7.33 14.78 6.97
CA LEU A 273 -8.21 14.51 8.11
C LEU A 273 -9.57 15.21 7.92
N ASP A 274 -9.58 16.48 7.52
CA ASP A 274 -10.80 17.24 7.24
C ASP A 274 -11.62 16.59 6.11
N LEU A 275 -10.94 16.04 5.10
CA LEU A 275 -11.59 15.28 4.02
C LEU A 275 -12.29 14.04 4.54
N VAL A 276 -11.54 13.11 5.19
CA VAL A 276 -12.10 11.80 5.54
C VAL A 276 -13.23 11.91 6.56
N ARG A 277 -13.19 12.89 7.45
CA ARG A 277 -14.29 13.16 8.40
C ARG A 277 -15.47 13.92 7.78
N SER A 278 -15.34 14.45 6.57
CA SER A 278 -16.39 15.22 5.89
C SER A 278 -17.57 14.32 5.51
N SER A 279 -18.76 14.66 6.01
CA SER A 279 -20.01 13.99 5.61
C SER A 279 -20.29 14.11 4.12
N GLU A 280 -19.81 15.18 3.47
CA GLU A 280 -19.94 15.38 2.04
C GLU A 280 -19.07 14.39 1.25
N PHE A 281 -17.84 14.13 1.69
CA PHE A 281 -16.98 13.12 1.06
C PHE A 281 -17.53 11.72 1.25
N GLN A 282 -17.97 11.37 2.45
CA GLN A 282 -18.58 10.07 2.74
C GLN A 282 -19.85 9.84 1.90
N LYS A 283 -20.70 10.88 1.79
CA LYS A 283 -21.88 10.84 0.93
C LYS A 283 -21.49 10.66 -0.53
N PHE A 284 -20.49 11.37 -1.02
CA PHE A 284 -19.98 11.23 -2.39
C PHE A 284 -19.55 9.80 -2.68
N LEU A 285 -18.76 9.16 -1.81
CA LEU A 285 -18.33 7.78 -2.00
C LEU A 285 -19.52 6.82 -2.12
N LYS A 286 -20.51 6.98 -1.26
CA LYS A 286 -21.75 6.20 -1.28
C LYS A 286 -22.55 6.43 -2.56
N ASP A 287 -22.77 7.68 -2.95
CA ASP A 287 -23.52 8.04 -4.16
C ASP A 287 -22.84 7.54 -5.44
N GLN A 288 -21.49 7.50 -5.44
CA GLN A 288 -20.72 6.92 -6.53
C GLN A 288 -20.67 5.39 -6.50
N GLY A 289 -21.24 4.74 -5.49
CA GLY A 289 -21.30 3.28 -5.37
C GLY A 289 -19.96 2.61 -5.06
N PHE A 290 -19.04 3.30 -4.38
CA PHE A 290 -17.85 2.66 -3.84
C PHE A 290 -18.21 1.71 -2.70
N ILE A 291 -17.58 0.53 -2.70
CA ILE A 291 -17.65 -0.43 -1.62
C ILE A 291 -16.35 -0.31 -0.82
N LEU A 292 -16.47 0.18 0.40
CA LEU A 292 -15.31 0.30 1.30
C LEU A 292 -14.93 -1.08 1.81
N VAL A 293 -13.65 -1.43 1.67
CA VAL A 293 -13.05 -2.70 2.11
C VAL A 293 -11.77 -2.43 2.88
N ALA A 294 -11.36 -3.38 3.71
CA ALA A 294 -10.10 -3.35 4.43
C ALA A 294 -9.07 -4.31 3.82
N TRP A 295 -7.81 -4.22 4.19
CA TRP A 295 -6.76 -5.15 3.75
C TRP A 295 -7.03 -6.59 4.18
N LYS A 296 -7.56 -6.81 5.39
CA LYS A 296 -8.01 -8.13 5.84
C LYS A 296 -9.10 -8.75 4.97
N ASP A 297 -9.90 -7.93 4.28
CA ASP A 297 -10.87 -8.43 3.30
C ASP A 297 -10.18 -8.79 1.99
N LEU A 298 -9.30 -7.93 1.49
CA LEU A 298 -8.52 -8.21 0.29
C LEU A 298 -7.69 -9.49 0.44
N ALA A 299 -7.16 -9.77 1.63
CA ALA A 299 -6.43 -11.00 1.93
C ALA A 299 -7.27 -12.27 1.65
N LYS A 300 -8.59 -12.23 1.85
CA LYS A 300 -9.50 -13.37 1.56
C LYS A 300 -9.63 -13.65 0.06
N ALA A 301 -9.32 -12.66 -0.79
CA ALA A 301 -9.32 -12.82 -2.23
C ALA A 301 -8.04 -13.44 -2.78
N LEU A 302 -7.00 -13.63 -1.96
CA LEU A 302 -5.77 -14.28 -2.36
C LEU A 302 -6.00 -15.79 -2.53
N PRO A 303 -5.32 -16.45 -3.51
CA PRO A 303 -5.29 -17.90 -3.57
C PRO A 303 -4.78 -18.47 -2.23
N ALA A 304 -5.36 -19.58 -1.78
CA ALA A 304 -4.83 -20.30 -0.63
C ALA A 304 -3.35 -20.64 -0.89
N GLN A 305 -2.47 -20.24 0.03
CA GLN A 305 -1.03 -20.52 -0.04
C GLN A 305 -0.74 -21.97 0.34
#